data_9f64c14efccd1d08773157bdf117c92f
#
_entry.id   9f64c14efccd1d08773157bdf117c92f
#
_cell.length_a   1.000
_cell.length_b   1.000
_cell.length_c   1.000
_cell.angle_alpha   90.00
_cell.angle_beta   90.00
_cell.angle_gamma   90.00
#
_symmetry.space_group_name_H-M   'P 1'
#
loop_
_entity.id
_entity.type
_entity.pdbx_description
1 polymer ?
#
loop_
_entity_poly.entity_id
_entity_poly.type
_entity_poly.pdbx_seq_one_letter_code
_entity_poly.pdbx_strand_id
1 'polypeptide(L)'
;MHGLPGTLGFRDASYDVPVIVSFSNIMDDTTAMADIVLPEHNSFEDWGTDTPDAGPGYEIVGFQQPVVRPFFEGRGEHLGTRGFADILLAAAQGLSLDLGLAGETHKDILQGSAEKLFALNRGSVRAGDFKSFWNGILQRGGWWDVNAKASGGVPAPQRLPKAEEPRFDPATPGRFNFHLSPFSSTGMGEGQGAHIPWLQATPDPITSATWLTWVEINIQIAEDLHLREGDVVRVTSPRGSIEALAYPHPGIPPDVVAIPMGQGHVAGGRYAEGRGANVFSILSDLTDESTGALAWSATRVGIEKLDKWVRLPKFENSVPDPPEDEEGLVIEVTSDDS
;
A
#
# COMPACT_ATOMS: atom_id res chain seq x y z
N MET A 1 -1.80 -6.51 -10.38
CA MET A 1 -1.04 -6.23 -11.63
C MET A 1 -0.08 -5.05 -11.47
N HIS A 2 -0.56 -3.90 -11.00
CA HIS A 2 0.24 -2.67 -10.89
C HIS A 2 1.51 -2.81 -10.04
N GLY A 3 1.43 -3.46 -8.88
CA GLY A 3 2.54 -3.60 -7.92
C GLY A 3 3.54 -4.75 -8.21
N LEU A 4 3.61 -5.24 -9.43
CA LEU A 4 4.51 -6.32 -9.82
C LEU A 4 5.42 -5.91 -10.98
N PRO A 5 6.70 -6.32 -10.98
CA PRO A 5 7.56 -6.18 -12.14
C PRO A 5 6.94 -6.83 -13.37
N GLY A 6 6.99 -6.11 -14.50
CA GLY A 6 6.43 -6.62 -15.77
C GLY A 6 7.05 -7.95 -16.22
N THR A 7 8.31 -8.18 -15.87
CA THR A 7 9.06 -9.40 -16.19
C THR A 7 8.56 -10.66 -15.51
N LEU A 8 7.75 -10.53 -14.44
CA LEU A 8 7.09 -11.69 -13.82
C LEU A 8 5.97 -12.28 -14.68
N GLY A 9 5.57 -11.61 -15.74
CA GLY A 9 4.60 -12.14 -16.71
C GLY A 9 3.19 -12.34 -16.16
N PHE A 10 2.84 -11.69 -15.03
CA PHE A 10 1.51 -11.85 -14.40
C PHE A 10 0.37 -11.54 -15.37
N ARG A 11 0.50 -10.50 -16.17
CA ARG A 11 -0.50 -10.10 -17.15
C ARG A 11 -0.71 -11.18 -18.21
N ASP A 12 0.40 -11.71 -18.76
CA ASP A 12 0.34 -12.71 -19.81
C ASP A 12 -0.23 -14.04 -19.26
N ALA A 13 0.22 -14.44 -18.07
CA ALA A 13 -0.33 -15.62 -17.38
C ALA A 13 -1.83 -15.48 -17.06
N SER A 14 -2.31 -14.27 -16.81
CA SER A 14 -3.74 -14.04 -16.57
C SER A 14 -4.61 -14.34 -17.78
N TYR A 15 -4.11 -14.17 -19.00
CA TYR A 15 -4.85 -14.51 -20.22
C TYR A 15 -5.04 -16.02 -20.43
N ASP A 16 -4.24 -16.86 -19.78
CA ASP A 16 -4.36 -18.31 -19.81
C ASP A 16 -5.39 -18.84 -18.77
N VAL A 17 -5.89 -17.98 -17.89
CA VAL A 17 -6.89 -18.33 -16.89
C VAL A 17 -8.28 -18.27 -17.53
N PRO A 18 -9.05 -19.39 -17.53
CA PRO A 18 -10.33 -19.45 -18.25
C PRO A 18 -11.39 -18.46 -17.75
N VAL A 19 -11.38 -18.12 -16.45
CA VAL A 19 -12.32 -17.16 -15.84
C VAL A 19 -11.64 -16.45 -14.70
N ILE A 20 -11.65 -15.13 -14.72
CA ILE A 20 -11.16 -14.27 -13.65
C ILE A 20 -12.35 -13.53 -13.03
N VAL A 21 -12.53 -13.70 -11.72
CA VAL A 21 -13.56 -12.99 -10.94
C VAL A 21 -12.89 -12.01 -10.01
N SER A 22 -13.26 -10.74 -10.07
CA SER A 22 -12.81 -9.71 -9.13
C SER A 22 -13.91 -9.35 -8.14
N PHE A 23 -13.53 -9.24 -6.86
CA PHE A 23 -14.42 -8.78 -5.80
C PHE A 23 -14.15 -7.33 -5.40
N SER A 24 -13.25 -6.66 -6.11
CA SER A 24 -12.90 -5.27 -5.83
C SER A 24 -14.09 -4.33 -6.01
N ASN A 25 -14.22 -3.39 -5.11
CA ASN A 25 -15.19 -2.29 -5.22
C ASN A 25 -14.65 -1.11 -6.05
N ILE A 26 -13.46 -1.25 -6.62
CA ILE A 26 -12.80 -0.27 -7.47
C ILE A 26 -12.37 -0.95 -8.76
N MET A 27 -12.57 -0.29 -9.89
CA MET A 27 -12.07 -0.75 -11.18
C MET A 27 -10.58 -0.45 -11.32
N ASP A 28 -9.76 -1.19 -10.56
CA ASP A 28 -8.30 -1.08 -10.61
C ASP A 28 -7.69 -1.84 -11.80
N ASP A 29 -6.35 -1.78 -11.93
CA ASP A 29 -5.62 -2.41 -13.04
C ASP A 29 -5.82 -3.93 -13.15
N THR A 30 -6.05 -4.61 -12.04
CA THR A 30 -6.30 -6.06 -12.02
C THR A 30 -7.77 -6.35 -12.32
N THR A 31 -8.68 -5.59 -11.71
CA THR A 31 -10.13 -5.72 -11.92
C THR A 31 -10.52 -5.43 -13.37
N ALA A 32 -9.82 -4.51 -14.04
CA ALA A 32 -10.04 -4.22 -15.46
C ALA A 32 -9.74 -5.41 -16.40
N MET A 33 -9.08 -6.46 -15.90
CA MET A 33 -8.82 -7.72 -16.64
C MET A 33 -9.81 -8.83 -16.28
N ALA A 34 -10.70 -8.62 -15.31
CA ALA A 34 -11.63 -9.63 -14.86
C ALA A 34 -12.79 -9.83 -15.84
N ASP A 35 -13.23 -11.09 -16.00
CA ASP A 35 -14.42 -11.44 -16.79
C ASP A 35 -15.71 -11.09 -16.04
N ILE A 36 -15.67 -11.18 -14.71
CA ILE A 36 -16.80 -10.92 -13.82
C ILE A 36 -16.32 -10.04 -12.67
N VAL A 37 -17.08 -8.97 -12.38
CA VAL A 37 -16.85 -8.11 -11.23
C VAL A 37 -18.04 -8.20 -10.29
N LEU A 38 -17.80 -8.67 -9.07
CA LEU A 38 -18.79 -8.85 -8.00
C LEU A 38 -18.35 -7.99 -6.80
N PRO A 39 -18.71 -6.69 -6.75
CA PRO A 39 -18.18 -5.77 -5.74
C PRO A 39 -18.52 -6.23 -4.32
N GLU A 40 -17.50 -6.34 -3.47
CA GLU A 40 -17.68 -6.63 -2.05
C GLU A 40 -18.07 -5.36 -1.25
N HIS A 41 -18.49 -5.57 0.00
CA HIS A 41 -18.68 -4.49 0.95
C HIS A 41 -17.36 -3.76 1.22
N ASN A 42 -17.41 -2.47 1.48
CA ASN A 42 -16.30 -1.76 2.08
C ASN A 42 -16.06 -2.29 3.51
N SER A 43 -14.83 -2.22 4.01
CA SER A 43 -14.47 -2.70 5.34
C SER A 43 -15.31 -2.10 6.48
N PHE A 44 -15.81 -0.87 6.33
CA PHE A 44 -16.72 -0.25 7.31
C PHE A 44 -18.16 -0.74 7.23
N GLU A 45 -18.51 -1.47 6.18
CA GLU A 45 -19.84 -2.03 5.92
C GLU A 45 -19.94 -3.51 6.29
N ASP A 46 -18.83 -4.15 6.70
CA ASP A 46 -18.76 -5.60 6.89
C ASP A 46 -18.32 -6.00 8.30
N TRP A 47 -18.56 -7.28 8.60
CA TRP A 47 -18.08 -7.95 9.80
C TRP A 47 -16.65 -8.43 9.59
N GLY A 48 -15.88 -8.46 10.68
CA GLY A 48 -14.50 -8.93 10.61
C GLY A 48 -13.97 -9.42 11.94
N THR A 49 -12.84 -10.11 11.86
CA THR A 49 -12.06 -10.55 13.04
C THR A 49 -10.59 -10.49 12.71
N ASP A 50 -9.78 -10.32 13.72
CA ASP A 50 -8.33 -10.31 13.60
C ASP A 50 -7.69 -10.96 14.83
N THR A 51 -6.60 -11.69 14.60
CA THR A 51 -5.72 -12.21 15.65
C THR A 51 -4.30 -11.83 15.26
N PRO A 52 -3.71 -10.82 15.92
CA PRO A 52 -2.38 -10.32 15.56
C PRO A 52 -1.30 -11.41 15.69
N ASP A 53 -0.53 -11.64 14.62
CA ASP A 53 0.53 -12.65 14.58
C ASP A 53 1.66 -12.35 15.56
N ALA A 54 2.11 -11.11 15.62
CA ALA A 54 3.08 -10.64 16.59
C ALA A 54 2.34 -9.95 17.74
N GLY A 55 1.51 -10.71 18.45
CA GLY A 55 0.65 -10.21 19.50
C GLY A 55 1.39 -9.55 20.67
N PRO A 56 0.67 -8.87 21.56
CA PRO A 56 1.25 -8.13 22.69
C PRO A 56 1.78 -9.03 23.82
N GLY A 57 1.94 -10.33 23.57
CA GLY A 57 2.42 -11.32 24.55
C GLY A 57 1.30 -11.95 25.40
N TYR A 58 0.05 -11.71 25.06
CA TYR A 58 -1.13 -12.33 25.65
C TYR A 58 -2.17 -12.64 24.56
N GLU A 59 -3.16 -13.48 24.91
CA GLU A 59 -4.22 -13.83 23.96
C GLU A 59 -5.11 -12.62 23.65
N ILE A 60 -5.34 -12.35 22.38
CA ILE A 60 -6.22 -11.29 21.89
C ILE A 60 -6.93 -11.73 20.61
N VAL A 61 -8.21 -11.38 20.49
CA VAL A 61 -9.01 -11.53 19.28
C VAL A 61 -9.79 -10.24 19.07
N GLY A 62 -9.60 -9.59 17.93
CA GLY A 62 -10.36 -8.44 17.50
C GLY A 62 -11.70 -8.85 16.88
N PHE A 63 -12.74 -8.05 17.10
CA PHE A 63 -14.05 -8.20 16.46
C PHE A 63 -14.48 -6.85 15.90
N GLN A 64 -14.68 -6.81 14.59
CA GLN A 64 -15.23 -5.67 13.87
C GLN A 64 -16.72 -5.91 13.60
N GLN A 65 -17.52 -4.88 13.82
CA GLN A 65 -18.90 -4.82 13.34
C GLN A 65 -19.05 -3.73 12.28
N PRO A 66 -20.02 -3.82 11.37
CA PRO A 66 -20.35 -2.72 10.47
C PRO A 66 -20.65 -1.44 11.24
N VAL A 67 -20.02 -0.34 10.88
CA VAL A 67 -20.25 0.99 11.47
C VAL A 67 -21.10 1.89 10.58
N VAL A 68 -21.21 1.53 9.31
CA VAL A 68 -22.07 2.15 8.30
C VAL A 68 -22.86 1.06 7.57
N ARG A 69 -23.99 1.43 6.99
CA ARG A 69 -24.74 0.54 6.08
C ARG A 69 -24.13 0.62 4.69
N PRO A 70 -24.28 -0.43 3.86
CA PRO A 70 -23.91 -0.37 2.47
C PRO A 70 -24.51 0.84 1.78
N PHE A 71 -23.73 1.47 0.91
CA PHE A 71 -24.09 2.73 0.27
C PHE A 71 -25.42 2.59 -0.49
N PHE A 72 -26.30 3.57 -0.33
CA PHE A 72 -27.68 3.62 -0.83
C PHE A 72 -28.70 2.67 -0.18
N GLU A 73 -28.34 1.73 0.65
CA GLU A 73 -29.30 0.84 1.30
C GLU A 73 -30.39 1.63 2.06
N GLY A 74 -29.99 2.70 2.77
CA GLY A 74 -30.91 3.59 3.47
C GLY A 74 -31.87 4.40 2.62
N ARG A 75 -31.66 4.42 1.29
CA ARG A 75 -32.52 5.10 0.30
C ARG A 75 -33.40 4.13 -0.49
N GLY A 76 -33.40 2.83 -0.12
CA GLY A 76 -34.13 1.80 -0.84
C GLY A 76 -33.45 1.37 -2.16
N GLU A 77 -32.25 1.87 -2.44
CA GLU A 77 -31.44 1.47 -3.57
C GLU A 77 -30.36 0.50 -3.05
N HIS A 78 -30.20 -0.62 -3.73
CA HIS A 78 -29.20 -1.63 -3.37
C HIS A 78 -28.22 -1.80 -4.53
N LEU A 79 -26.93 -1.53 -4.27
CA LEU A 79 -25.88 -1.73 -5.28
C LEU A 79 -25.54 -3.20 -5.55
N GLY A 80 -26.12 -4.12 -4.77
CA GLY A 80 -25.86 -5.57 -4.90
C GLY A 80 -24.52 -6.02 -4.32
N THR A 81 -23.82 -5.14 -3.55
CA THR A 81 -22.61 -5.56 -2.83
C THR A 81 -22.92 -6.56 -1.73
N ARG A 82 -21.95 -7.40 -1.38
CA ARG A 82 -22.05 -8.41 -0.34
C ARG A 82 -20.69 -8.61 0.32
N GLY A 83 -20.67 -8.97 1.61
CA GLY A 83 -19.42 -9.32 2.29
C GLY A 83 -18.68 -10.46 1.60
N PHE A 84 -17.35 -10.34 1.47
CA PHE A 84 -16.53 -11.35 0.76
C PHE A 84 -16.70 -12.76 1.34
N ALA A 85 -16.68 -12.88 2.68
CA ALA A 85 -16.89 -14.16 3.34
C ALA A 85 -18.27 -14.75 3.04
N ASP A 86 -19.32 -13.91 3.00
CA ASP A 86 -20.70 -14.34 2.68
C ASP A 86 -20.84 -14.75 1.20
N ILE A 87 -20.05 -14.17 0.30
CA ILE A 87 -19.98 -14.60 -1.11
C ILE A 87 -19.40 -16.01 -1.17
N LEU A 88 -18.30 -16.27 -0.47
CA LEU A 88 -17.67 -17.60 -0.45
C LEU A 88 -18.56 -18.65 0.20
N LEU A 89 -19.25 -18.32 1.28
CA LEU A 89 -20.23 -19.20 1.93
C LEU A 89 -21.37 -19.55 0.99
N ALA A 90 -21.93 -18.57 0.28
CA ALA A 90 -22.99 -18.80 -0.70
C ALA A 90 -22.51 -19.68 -1.88
N ALA A 91 -21.28 -19.47 -2.34
CA ALA A 91 -20.69 -20.31 -3.40
C ALA A 91 -20.51 -21.76 -2.92
N ALA A 92 -20.01 -21.96 -1.70
CA ALA A 92 -19.86 -23.29 -1.11
C ALA A 92 -21.22 -24.01 -0.96
N GLN A 93 -22.23 -23.30 -0.50
CA GLN A 93 -23.61 -23.84 -0.42
C GLN A 93 -24.14 -24.22 -1.80
N GLY A 94 -23.95 -23.36 -2.82
CA GLY A 94 -24.36 -23.65 -4.19
C GLY A 94 -23.66 -24.87 -4.80
N LEU A 95 -22.43 -25.13 -4.37
CA LEU A 95 -21.65 -26.32 -4.76
C LEU A 95 -21.87 -27.54 -3.85
N SER A 96 -22.73 -27.42 -2.84
CA SER A 96 -22.95 -28.45 -1.82
C SER A 96 -21.66 -28.88 -1.10
N LEU A 97 -20.73 -27.94 -0.90
CA LEU A 97 -19.48 -28.18 -0.16
C LEU A 97 -19.72 -27.99 1.35
N ASP A 98 -19.36 -29.01 2.13
CA ASP A 98 -19.31 -28.88 3.58
C ASP A 98 -17.96 -28.30 4.01
N LEU A 99 -17.98 -27.07 4.53
CA LEU A 99 -16.79 -26.39 5.02
C LEU A 99 -16.50 -26.70 6.51
N GLY A 100 -17.33 -27.50 7.17
CA GLY A 100 -17.22 -27.78 8.60
C GLY A 100 -17.40 -26.53 9.48
N LEU A 101 -17.98 -25.45 8.95
CA LEU A 101 -18.24 -24.20 9.65
C LEU A 101 -19.68 -24.17 10.17
N ALA A 102 -19.84 -23.74 11.42
CA ALA A 102 -21.17 -23.58 12.02
C ALA A 102 -21.66 -22.16 11.71
N GLY A 103 -22.73 -22.04 10.93
CA GLY A 103 -23.37 -20.77 10.58
C GLY A 103 -23.59 -20.60 9.08
N GLU A 104 -24.58 -19.82 8.71
CA GLU A 104 -24.94 -19.54 7.32
C GLU A 104 -24.30 -18.23 6.82
N THR A 105 -23.94 -17.33 7.74
CA THR A 105 -23.33 -16.04 7.44
C THR A 105 -22.00 -15.88 8.17
N HIS A 106 -21.15 -14.96 7.69
CA HIS A 106 -19.90 -14.61 8.35
C HIS A 106 -20.13 -14.17 9.79
N LYS A 107 -21.18 -13.39 10.04
CA LYS A 107 -21.58 -12.99 11.41
C LYS A 107 -21.83 -14.19 12.31
N ASP A 108 -22.54 -15.22 11.84
CA ASP A 108 -22.84 -16.41 12.64
C ASP A 108 -21.56 -17.16 13.00
N ILE A 109 -20.63 -17.26 12.08
CA ILE A 109 -19.29 -17.87 12.31
C ILE A 109 -18.53 -17.10 13.38
N LEU A 110 -18.55 -15.76 13.31
CA LEU A 110 -17.91 -14.92 14.34
C LEU A 110 -18.58 -15.08 15.70
N GLN A 111 -19.90 -15.17 15.75
CA GLN A 111 -20.64 -15.43 16.99
C GLN A 111 -20.30 -16.81 17.56
N GLY A 112 -20.20 -17.84 16.73
CA GLY A 112 -19.76 -19.16 17.16
C GLY A 112 -18.32 -19.17 17.71
N SER A 113 -17.45 -18.34 17.17
CA SER A 113 -16.10 -18.12 17.73
C SER A 113 -16.14 -17.39 19.07
N ALA A 114 -17.00 -16.39 19.18
CA ALA A 114 -17.21 -15.65 20.43
C ALA A 114 -17.85 -16.51 21.53
N GLU A 115 -18.71 -17.47 21.20
CA GLU A 115 -19.27 -18.44 22.16
C GLU A 115 -18.17 -19.31 22.80
N LYS A 116 -17.16 -19.70 22.03
CA LYS A 116 -16.00 -20.43 22.57
C LYS A 116 -15.22 -19.56 23.56
N LEU A 117 -15.06 -18.27 23.31
CA LEU A 117 -14.43 -17.32 24.22
C LEU A 117 -15.28 -17.09 25.49
N PHE A 118 -16.60 -16.98 25.32
CA PHE A 118 -17.53 -16.86 26.44
C PHE A 118 -17.46 -18.05 27.39
N ALA A 119 -17.34 -19.27 26.83
CA ALA A 119 -17.24 -20.51 27.62
C ALA A 119 -15.97 -20.57 28.48
N LEU A 120 -14.91 -19.82 28.13
CA LEU A 120 -13.68 -19.73 28.93
C LEU A 120 -13.91 -19.03 30.28
N ASN A 121 -14.95 -18.24 30.41
CA ASN A 121 -15.31 -17.47 31.63
C ASN A 121 -14.13 -16.66 32.21
N ARG A 122 -13.28 -16.10 31.34
CA ARG A 122 -12.09 -15.31 31.67
C ARG A 122 -11.89 -14.18 30.69
N GLY A 123 -10.87 -13.37 30.88
CA GLY A 123 -10.47 -12.29 29.97
C GLY A 123 -11.11 -10.94 30.24
N SER A 124 -11.01 -10.05 29.26
CA SER A 124 -11.38 -8.62 29.36
C SER A 124 -12.88 -8.35 29.48
N VAL A 125 -13.71 -9.29 29.03
CA VAL A 125 -15.17 -9.21 29.14
C VAL A 125 -15.69 -10.47 29.86
N ARG A 126 -16.51 -10.27 30.89
CA ARG A 126 -17.24 -11.32 31.58
C ARG A 126 -18.69 -10.92 31.68
N ALA A 127 -19.59 -11.82 31.42
CA ALA A 127 -21.02 -11.58 31.47
C ALA A 127 -21.77 -12.84 31.92
N GLY A 128 -22.98 -12.67 32.41
CA GLY A 128 -23.84 -13.79 32.85
C GLY A 128 -24.52 -14.53 31.70
N ASP A 129 -24.56 -13.93 30.52
CA ASP A 129 -25.15 -14.51 29.31
C ASP A 129 -24.36 -14.12 28.07
N PHE A 130 -24.51 -14.90 26.99
CA PHE A 130 -23.79 -14.71 25.75
C PHE A 130 -24.11 -13.37 25.07
N LYS A 131 -25.37 -12.91 25.11
CA LYS A 131 -25.74 -11.64 24.44
C LYS A 131 -25.02 -10.46 25.08
N SER A 132 -24.95 -10.40 26.39
CA SER A 132 -24.22 -9.38 27.16
C SER A 132 -22.71 -9.45 26.88
N PHE A 133 -22.16 -10.68 26.80
CA PHE A 133 -20.76 -10.90 26.42
C PHE A 133 -20.49 -10.41 25.01
N TRP A 134 -21.29 -10.80 24.02
CA TRP A 134 -21.16 -10.39 22.63
C TRP A 134 -21.18 -8.87 22.48
N ASN A 135 -22.16 -8.20 23.08
CA ASN A 135 -22.22 -6.74 23.09
C ASN A 135 -20.98 -6.11 23.75
N GLY A 136 -20.47 -6.70 24.81
CA GLY A 136 -19.28 -6.22 25.51
C GLY A 136 -18.01 -6.32 24.68
N ILE A 137 -17.79 -7.41 23.92
CA ILE A 137 -16.64 -7.54 23.05
C ILE A 137 -16.73 -6.62 21.83
N LEU A 138 -17.92 -6.41 21.25
CA LEU A 138 -18.13 -5.46 20.17
C LEU A 138 -17.89 -4.02 20.63
N GLN A 139 -18.37 -3.64 21.81
CA GLN A 139 -18.15 -2.30 22.38
C GLN A 139 -16.66 -2.00 22.60
N ARG A 140 -15.87 -3.03 22.92
CA ARG A 140 -14.42 -2.90 23.18
C ARG A 140 -13.56 -3.14 21.93
N GLY A 141 -14.15 -3.57 20.83
CA GLY A 141 -13.43 -3.96 19.61
C GLY A 141 -12.77 -5.33 19.68
N GLY A 142 -12.97 -6.09 20.77
CA GLY A 142 -12.37 -7.41 20.90
C GLY A 142 -12.43 -8.00 22.31
N TRP A 143 -11.80 -9.15 22.42
CA TRP A 143 -11.57 -9.88 23.67
C TRP A 143 -10.06 -10.12 23.85
N TRP A 144 -9.56 -9.98 25.08
CA TRP A 144 -8.18 -10.31 25.43
C TRP A 144 -8.06 -10.83 26.85
N ASP A 145 -7.00 -11.61 27.09
CA ASP A 145 -6.65 -12.10 28.42
C ASP A 145 -5.18 -11.90 28.73
N VAL A 146 -4.87 -10.85 29.47
CA VAL A 146 -3.50 -10.49 29.87
C VAL A 146 -2.81 -11.53 30.75
N ASN A 147 -3.57 -12.44 31.35
CA ASN A 147 -3.03 -13.51 32.20
C ASN A 147 -2.74 -14.79 31.41
N ALA A 148 -3.32 -14.95 30.24
CA ALA A 148 -3.02 -16.06 29.34
C ALA A 148 -1.79 -15.74 28.52
N LYS A 149 -0.69 -16.31 28.91
CA LYS A 149 0.56 -16.22 28.13
C LYS A 149 0.48 -17.15 26.92
N ALA A 150 0.97 -16.66 25.78
CA ALA A 150 1.14 -17.50 24.60
C ALA A 150 1.90 -18.77 24.97
N SER A 151 1.30 -19.93 24.76
CA SER A 151 1.92 -21.23 24.96
C SER A 151 2.69 -21.59 23.70
N GLY A 152 3.92 -21.19 23.64
CA GLY A 152 4.81 -21.57 22.55
C GLY A 152 6.17 -20.96 22.86
N GLY A 153 7.14 -21.79 23.20
CA GLY A 153 8.52 -21.31 23.24
C GLY A 153 8.89 -20.83 21.84
N VAL A 154 9.38 -19.61 21.73
CA VAL A 154 10.06 -19.17 20.50
C VAL A 154 11.19 -20.21 20.28
N PRO A 155 11.19 -20.94 19.17
CA PRO A 155 12.31 -21.84 18.90
C PRO A 155 13.60 -21.02 18.98
N ALA A 156 14.61 -21.58 19.63
CA ALA A 156 15.90 -20.92 19.70
C ALA A 156 16.30 -20.50 18.28
N PRO A 157 16.76 -19.26 18.06
CA PRO A 157 17.11 -18.80 16.74
C PRO A 157 18.13 -19.77 16.14
N GLN A 158 17.77 -20.35 15.01
CA GLN A 158 18.73 -21.13 14.24
C GLN A 158 19.87 -20.20 13.86
N ARG A 159 21.06 -20.76 13.74
CA ARG A 159 22.21 -19.98 13.29
C ARG A 159 21.84 -19.29 11.98
N LEU A 160 21.88 -17.97 11.98
CA LEU A 160 21.61 -17.20 10.77
C LEU A 160 22.56 -17.66 9.66
N PRO A 161 22.07 -17.85 8.44
CA PRO A 161 22.93 -18.13 7.29
C PRO A 161 23.93 -16.99 7.12
N LYS A 162 25.09 -17.30 6.54
CA LYS A 162 26.06 -16.26 6.19
C LYS A 162 25.40 -15.34 5.13
N ALA A 163 25.50 -14.04 5.35
CA ALA A 163 25.03 -13.08 4.35
C ALA A 163 25.78 -13.32 3.01
N GLU A 164 25.02 -13.39 1.94
CA GLU A 164 25.56 -13.47 0.58
C GLU A 164 25.90 -12.08 0.06
N GLU A 165 26.81 -12.04 -0.92
CA GLU A 165 27.10 -10.79 -1.62
C GLU A 165 25.88 -10.34 -2.43
N PRO A 166 25.54 -9.04 -2.40
CA PRO A 166 24.37 -8.54 -3.12
C PRO A 166 24.55 -8.71 -4.64
N ARG A 167 23.48 -9.14 -5.30
CA ARG A 167 23.41 -9.27 -6.76
C ARG A 167 22.59 -8.12 -7.33
N PHE A 168 23.06 -7.58 -8.46
CA PHE A 168 22.39 -6.46 -9.13
C PHE A 168 22.07 -6.81 -10.58
N ASP A 169 21.03 -6.20 -11.15
CA ASP A 169 20.64 -6.30 -12.54
C ASP A 169 20.71 -4.92 -13.23
N PRO A 170 21.64 -4.71 -14.17
CA PRO A 170 22.68 -5.69 -14.59
C PRO A 170 23.84 -5.78 -13.58
N ALA A 171 24.51 -6.91 -13.56
CA ALA A 171 25.64 -7.14 -12.66
C ALA A 171 26.79 -6.12 -12.89
N THR A 172 27.02 -5.73 -14.13
CA THR A 172 27.99 -4.70 -14.51
C THR A 172 27.28 -3.39 -14.84
N PRO A 173 27.66 -2.25 -14.23
CA PRO A 173 26.94 -0.99 -14.39
C PRO A 173 26.79 -0.52 -15.83
N GLY A 174 27.88 -0.34 -16.57
CA GLY A 174 27.87 0.21 -17.93
C GLY A 174 27.09 1.53 -18.00
N ARG A 175 26.07 1.59 -18.86
CA ARG A 175 25.16 2.73 -18.97
C ARG A 175 24.12 2.81 -17.83
N PHE A 176 24.02 1.79 -17.00
CA PHE A 176 23.11 1.70 -15.86
C PHE A 176 23.90 1.90 -14.57
N ASN A 177 24.39 3.12 -14.38
CA ASN A 177 25.36 3.47 -13.35
C ASN A 177 24.74 3.86 -12.00
N PHE A 178 23.42 3.97 -11.91
CA PHE A 178 22.73 4.28 -10.67
C PHE A 178 22.02 3.05 -10.12
N HIS A 179 21.99 2.92 -8.81
CA HIS A 179 21.12 2.00 -8.10
C HIS A 179 19.73 2.63 -7.97
N LEU A 180 18.68 1.90 -8.37
CA LEU A 180 17.31 2.34 -8.19
C LEU A 180 16.83 1.97 -6.80
N SER A 181 16.39 2.96 -6.03
CA SER A 181 15.74 2.80 -4.74
C SER A 181 14.26 3.17 -4.85
N PRO A 182 13.35 2.23 -5.16
CA PRO A 182 11.93 2.50 -5.09
C PRO A 182 11.49 2.60 -3.63
N PHE A 183 10.59 3.52 -3.31
CA PHE A 183 10.05 3.68 -1.97
C PHE A 183 8.55 3.91 -1.98
N SER A 184 7.86 3.44 -0.94
CA SER A 184 6.41 3.62 -0.81
C SER A 184 6.05 5.08 -0.60
N SER A 185 5.09 5.59 -1.38
CA SER A 185 4.52 6.92 -1.16
C SER A 185 3.83 6.98 0.20
N THR A 186 4.09 8.02 0.97
CA THR A 186 3.48 8.21 2.30
C THR A 186 1.94 8.24 2.23
N GLY A 187 1.36 8.87 1.20
CA GLY A 187 -0.09 8.97 1.05
C GLY A 187 -0.74 7.75 0.38
N MET A 188 -0.07 7.14 -0.59
CA MET A 188 -0.68 6.13 -1.48
C MET A 188 -0.09 4.73 -1.32
N GLY A 189 0.95 4.57 -0.51
CA GLY A 189 1.67 3.30 -0.38
C GLY A 189 2.30 2.89 -1.71
N GLU A 190 2.00 1.69 -2.17
CA GLU A 190 2.43 1.15 -3.45
C GLU A 190 1.41 1.40 -4.58
N GLY A 191 0.38 2.22 -4.32
CA GLY A 191 -0.64 2.61 -5.30
C GLY A 191 -2.08 2.28 -4.90
N GLN A 192 -2.31 1.61 -3.77
CA GLN A 192 -3.65 1.23 -3.32
C GLN A 192 -4.58 2.44 -3.13
N GLY A 193 -4.02 3.59 -2.74
CA GLY A 193 -4.76 4.83 -2.53
C GLY A 193 -4.85 5.76 -3.75
N ALA A 194 -4.29 5.40 -4.91
CA ALA A 194 -4.16 6.32 -6.05
C ALA A 194 -5.49 6.84 -6.62
N HIS A 195 -6.59 6.11 -6.44
CA HIS A 195 -7.94 6.51 -6.84
C HIS A 195 -8.58 7.57 -5.92
N ILE A 196 -7.96 7.85 -4.77
CA ILE A 196 -8.48 8.76 -3.75
C ILE A 196 -7.86 10.15 -3.93
N PRO A 197 -8.63 11.19 -4.27
CA PRO A 197 -8.09 12.51 -4.65
C PRO A 197 -7.32 13.20 -3.52
N TRP A 198 -7.75 13.06 -2.26
CA TRP A 198 -7.02 13.67 -1.14
C TRP A 198 -5.71 12.96 -0.83
N LEU A 199 -5.57 11.67 -1.12
CA LEU A 199 -4.28 11.00 -1.02
C LEU A 199 -3.33 11.42 -2.14
N GLN A 200 -3.84 11.65 -3.35
CA GLN A 200 -3.08 12.26 -4.43
C GLN A 200 -2.60 13.68 -4.10
N ALA A 201 -3.42 14.43 -3.37
CA ALA A 201 -3.13 15.80 -2.97
C ALA A 201 -2.30 15.89 -1.67
N THR A 202 -2.13 14.78 -0.94
CA THR A 202 -1.28 14.74 0.26
C THR A 202 0.18 14.93 -0.14
N PRO A 203 0.85 16.00 0.34
CA PRO A 203 2.23 16.25 -0.03
C PRO A 203 3.16 15.22 0.59
N ASP A 204 4.16 14.83 -0.18
CA ASP A 204 5.29 14.08 0.38
C ASP A 204 5.98 14.89 1.50
N PRO A 205 6.30 14.28 2.64
CA PRO A 205 6.78 15.03 3.81
C PRO A 205 8.17 15.64 3.63
N ILE A 206 8.96 15.19 2.66
CA ILE A 206 10.32 15.69 2.41
C ILE A 206 10.33 16.66 1.22
N THR A 207 9.70 16.28 0.11
CA THR A 207 9.76 17.03 -1.15
C THR A 207 8.59 17.99 -1.34
N SER A 208 7.52 17.85 -0.54
CA SER A 208 6.23 18.53 -0.71
C SER A 208 5.53 18.23 -2.05
N ALA A 209 6.06 17.28 -2.84
CA ALA A 209 5.54 16.92 -4.15
C ALA A 209 4.21 16.15 -4.05
N THR A 210 3.37 16.32 -5.06
CA THR A 210 2.04 15.70 -5.18
C THR A 210 1.76 15.26 -6.62
N TRP A 211 0.77 14.40 -6.83
CA TRP A 211 0.14 14.08 -8.12
C TRP A 211 0.99 13.40 -9.19
N LEU A 212 2.30 13.59 -9.24
CA LEU A 212 3.18 13.08 -10.29
C LEU A 212 4.29 12.21 -9.71
N THR A 213 5.02 11.52 -10.57
CA THR A 213 6.22 10.77 -10.21
C THR A 213 7.45 11.65 -10.41
N TRP A 214 8.33 11.68 -9.41
CA TRP A 214 9.61 12.36 -9.49
C TRP A 214 10.76 11.39 -9.26
N VAL A 215 11.95 11.80 -9.63
CA VAL A 215 13.21 11.08 -9.42
C VAL A 215 14.11 11.93 -8.56
N GLU A 216 14.39 11.49 -7.38
CA GLU A 216 15.36 12.14 -6.48
C GLU A 216 16.77 11.80 -6.92
N ILE A 217 17.56 12.82 -7.19
CA ILE A 217 18.90 12.71 -7.74
C ILE A 217 19.83 13.55 -6.86
N ASN A 218 21.02 13.05 -6.55
CA ASN A 218 22.01 13.83 -5.82
C ASN A 218 22.24 15.19 -6.52
N ILE A 219 22.35 16.27 -5.73
CA ILE A 219 22.49 17.64 -6.24
C ILE A 219 23.69 17.77 -7.18
N GLN A 220 24.87 17.24 -6.80
CA GLN A 220 26.07 17.33 -7.63
C GLN A 220 25.92 16.57 -8.94
N ILE A 221 25.30 15.41 -8.89
CA ILE A 221 25.00 14.62 -10.11
C ILE A 221 23.97 15.34 -10.99
N ALA A 222 22.98 15.99 -10.39
CA ALA A 222 22.01 16.79 -11.15
C ALA A 222 22.69 17.97 -11.85
N GLU A 223 23.64 18.66 -11.19
CA GLU A 223 24.45 19.72 -11.79
C GLU A 223 25.30 19.19 -12.96
N ASP A 224 26.00 18.07 -12.77
CA ASP A 224 26.84 17.44 -13.82
C ASP A 224 25.99 17.02 -15.03
N LEU A 225 24.75 16.58 -14.83
CA LEU A 225 23.82 16.22 -15.89
C LEU A 225 22.98 17.41 -16.40
N HIS A 226 23.24 18.62 -15.90
CA HIS A 226 22.48 19.84 -16.24
C HIS A 226 20.96 19.69 -16.03
N LEU A 227 20.57 19.01 -14.94
CA LEU A 227 19.21 18.79 -14.53
C LEU A 227 18.78 19.85 -13.49
N ARG A 228 17.58 20.35 -13.66
CA ARG A 228 16.87 21.16 -12.66
C ARG A 228 15.54 20.52 -12.32
N GLU A 229 14.93 20.95 -11.23
CA GLU A 229 13.62 20.50 -10.84
C GLU A 229 12.60 20.66 -11.98
N GLY A 230 11.84 19.60 -12.24
CA GLY A 230 10.82 19.58 -13.28
C GLY A 230 11.33 19.22 -14.70
N ASP A 231 12.64 19.09 -14.91
CA ASP A 231 13.12 18.51 -16.16
C ASP A 231 12.64 17.06 -16.28
N VAL A 232 12.08 16.72 -17.43
CA VAL A 232 11.67 15.33 -17.68
C VAL A 232 12.90 14.50 -17.97
N VAL A 233 13.06 13.42 -17.22
CA VAL A 233 14.12 12.45 -17.41
C VAL A 233 13.54 11.09 -17.80
N ARG A 234 14.25 10.39 -18.68
CA ARG A 234 14.00 8.96 -18.94
C ARG A 234 14.89 8.14 -18.04
N VAL A 235 14.25 7.33 -17.19
CA VAL A 235 14.92 6.34 -16.34
C VAL A 235 14.81 5.00 -17.04
N THR A 236 15.94 4.39 -17.38
CA THR A 236 15.99 3.15 -18.15
C THR A 236 16.72 2.07 -17.36
N SER A 237 16.13 0.88 -17.28
CA SER A 237 16.76 -0.36 -16.81
C SER A 237 16.89 -1.36 -17.96
N PRO A 238 17.48 -2.54 -17.77
CA PRO A 238 17.41 -3.62 -18.75
C PRO A 238 15.97 -4.11 -19.04
N ARG A 239 15.03 -3.80 -18.18
CA ARG A 239 13.64 -4.29 -18.22
C ARG A 239 12.66 -3.31 -18.87
N GLY A 240 13.05 -2.05 -19.03
CA GLY A 240 12.20 -1.03 -19.63
C GLY A 240 12.62 0.38 -19.28
N SER A 241 11.76 1.33 -19.60
CA SER A 241 11.98 2.75 -19.27
C SER A 241 10.69 3.43 -18.84
N ILE A 242 10.83 4.42 -17.97
CA ILE A 242 9.76 5.34 -17.56
C ILE A 242 10.23 6.78 -17.74
N GLU A 243 9.28 7.71 -17.83
CA GLU A 243 9.55 9.15 -17.77
C GLU A 243 9.05 9.70 -16.43
N ALA A 244 9.88 10.49 -15.77
CA ALA A 244 9.55 11.12 -14.50
C ALA A 244 10.23 12.49 -14.40
N LEU A 245 9.89 13.27 -13.36
CA LEU A 245 10.41 14.62 -13.18
C LEU A 245 11.65 14.60 -12.30
N ALA A 246 12.73 15.23 -12.74
CA ALA A 246 13.94 15.35 -11.94
C ALA A 246 13.68 16.20 -10.68
N TYR A 247 14.19 15.74 -9.56
CA TYR A 247 14.18 16.44 -8.28
C TYR A 247 15.60 16.37 -7.67
N PRO A 248 16.42 17.41 -7.80
CA PRO A 248 17.72 17.48 -7.13
C PRO A 248 17.54 17.44 -5.60
N HIS A 249 18.14 16.46 -4.94
CA HIS A 249 17.96 16.22 -3.50
C HIS A 249 19.30 16.04 -2.77
N PRO A 250 19.59 16.81 -1.69
CA PRO A 250 20.87 16.78 -1.01
C PRO A 250 21.16 15.48 -0.25
N GLY A 251 20.11 14.75 0.16
CA GLY A 251 20.21 13.54 0.96
C GLY A 251 20.42 12.25 0.16
N ILE A 252 20.40 12.30 -1.16
CA ILE A 252 20.58 11.11 -2.02
C ILE A 252 22.07 10.88 -2.29
N PRO A 253 22.59 9.63 -2.11
CA PRO A 253 23.96 9.28 -2.48
C PRO A 253 24.21 9.46 -4.00
N PRO A 254 25.45 9.75 -4.44
CA PRO A 254 25.76 10.05 -5.84
C PRO A 254 25.50 8.90 -6.83
N ASP A 255 25.49 7.66 -6.35
CA ASP A 255 25.28 6.45 -7.14
C ASP A 255 23.87 5.86 -7.01
N VAL A 256 22.96 6.59 -6.34
CA VAL A 256 21.57 6.17 -6.12
C VAL A 256 20.62 7.17 -6.76
N VAL A 257 19.50 6.66 -7.25
CA VAL A 257 18.30 7.45 -7.55
C VAL A 257 17.11 6.84 -6.84
N ALA A 258 16.27 7.69 -6.24
CA ALA A 258 15.09 7.23 -5.54
C ALA A 258 13.81 7.68 -6.25
N ILE A 259 12.81 6.80 -6.31
CA ILE A 259 11.55 7.06 -7.01
C ILE A 259 10.39 6.57 -6.15
N PRO A 260 9.40 7.43 -5.84
CA PRO A 260 8.21 7.00 -5.13
C PRO A 260 7.34 6.08 -5.99
N MET A 261 6.83 5.03 -5.37
CA MET A 261 5.81 4.16 -5.94
C MET A 261 4.42 4.79 -5.82
N GLY A 262 3.44 4.24 -6.51
CA GLY A 262 2.03 4.58 -6.32
C GLY A 262 1.37 5.31 -7.48
N GLN A 263 2.13 5.71 -8.49
CA GLN A 263 1.61 6.34 -9.71
C GLN A 263 1.75 5.42 -10.94
N GLY A 264 1.17 5.82 -12.07
CA GLY A 264 1.30 5.10 -13.35
C GLY A 264 0.26 4.02 -13.55
N HIS A 265 -0.91 4.16 -12.96
CA HIS A 265 -2.06 3.28 -13.18
C HIS A 265 -2.65 3.46 -14.58
N VAL A 266 -3.12 2.37 -15.17
CA VAL A 266 -3.85 2.36 -16.46
C VAL A 266 -5.36 2.24 -16.27
N ALA A 267 -5.81 1.90 -15.05
CA ALA A 267 -7.19 1.91 -14.60
C ALA A 267 -7.27 2.49 -13.18
N GLY A 268 -8.46 2.63 -12.60
CA GLY A 268 -8.66 3.20 -11.26
C GLY A 268 -9.37 4.55 -11.28
N GLY A 269 -9.86 4.97 -12.44
CA GLY A 269 -10.63 6.19 -12.63
C GLY A 269 -9.78 7.47 -12.70
N ARG A 270 -10.45 8.59 -12.87
CA ARG A 270 -9.87 9.90 -13.25
C ARG A 270 -8.73 10.43 -12.36
N TYR A 271 -8.59 9.92 -11.14
CA TYR A 271 -7.55 10.38 -10.22
C TYR A 271 -6.30 9.49 -10.26
N ALA A 272 -6.41 8.23 -10.71
CA ALA A 272 -5.30 7.31 -10.83
C ALA A 272 -4.77 7.19 -12.26
N GLU A 273 -5.68 7.12 -13.25
CA GLU A 273 -5.34 6.84 -14.64
C GLU A 273 -4.47 7.92 -15.27
N GLY A 274 -3.40 7.48 -15.95
CA GLY A 274 -2.56 8.35 -16.75
C GLY A 274 -1.74 9.39 -15.96
N ARG A 275 -1.59 9.19 -14.65
CA ARG A 275 -0.79 10.08 -13.80
C ARG A 275 0.56 9.45 -13.48
N GLY A 276 1.64 10.24 -13.66
CA GLY A 276 3.00 9.79 -13.37
C GLY A 276 3.39 8.53 -14.11
N ALA A 277 4.27 7.75 -13.52
CA ALA A 277 4.81 6.52 -14.09
C ALA A 277 4.88 5.40 -13.05
N ASN A 278 4.71 4.16 -13.51
CA ASN A 278 4.82 2.98 -12.65
C ASN A 278 6.26 2.49 -12.58
N VAL A 279 6.92 2.70 -11.44
CA VAL A 279 8.31 2.28 -11.22
C VAL A 279 8.48 0.76 -11.23
N PHE A 280 7.44 0.00 -10.87
CA PHE A 280 7.50 -1.47 -10.92
C PHE A 280 7.79 -1.99 -12.35
N SER A 281 7.37 -1.28 -13.37
CA SER A 281 7.55 -1.69 -14.77
C SER A 281 9.02 -1.80 -15.21
N ILE A 282 9.93 -1.16 -14.48
CA ILE A 282 11.37 -1.17 -14.77
C ILE A 282 12.18 -1.97 -13.76
N LEU A 283 11.56 -2.56 -12.74
CA LEU A 283 12.27 -3.38 -11.77
C LEU A 283 12.68 -4.74 -12.35
N SER A 284 13.80 -5.25 -11.87
CA SER A 284 14.20 -6.63 -12.12
C SER A 284 13.34 -7.60 -11.31
N ASP A 285 13.32 -8.84 -11.75
CA ASP A 285 12.64 -9.97 -11.09
C ASP A 285 13.55 -10.75 -10.12
N LEU A 286 14.66 -10.14 -9.71
CA LEU A 286 15.54 -10.75 -8.71
C LEU A 286 14.83 -10.87 -7.36
N THR A 287 14.98 -12.02 -6.76
CA THR A 287 14.42 -12.34 -5.45
C THR A 287 15.50 -12.76 -4.47
N ASP A 288 15.25 -12.58 -3.20
CA ASP A 288 16.02 -13.20 -2.13
C ASP A 288 15.81 -14.71 -2.14
N GLU A 289 16.88 -15.48 -2.17
CA GLU A 289 16.81 -16.95 -2.32
C GLU A 289 16.19 -17.65 -1.11
N SER A 290 16.29 -17.06 0.06
CA SER A 290 15.79 -17.67 1.29
C SER A 290 14.31 -17.40 1.55
N THR A 291 13.83 -16.24 1.17
CA THR A 291 12.45 -15.76 1.45
C THR A 291 11.55 -15.72 0.22
N GLY A 292 12.14 -15.69 -0.98
CA GLY A 292 11.41 -15.43 -2.22
C GLY A 292 10.94 -13.98 -2.38
N ALA A 293 11.29 -13.08 -1.45
CA ALA A 293 10.90 -11.68 -1.52
C ALA A 293 11.62 -10.96 -2.67
N LEU A 294 10.93 -10.03 -3.32
CA LEU A 294 11.50 -9.22 -4.39
C LEU A 294 12.66 -8.36 -3.86
N ALA A 295 13.79 -8.40 -4.54
CA ALA A 295 14.97 -7.58 -4.23
C ALA A 295 14.79 -6.16 -4.80
N TRP A 296 14.02 -5.32 -4.13
CA TRP A 296 13.58 -3.99 -4.54
C TRP A 296 14.69 -3.09 -5.09
N SER A 297 15.84 -3.06 -4.44
CA SER A 297 16.97 -2.19 -4.80
C SER A 297 18.04 -2.89 -5.65
N ALA A 298 17.73 -4.06 -6.20
CA ALA A 298 18.68 -4.80 -7.03
C ALA A 298 18.77 -4.27 -8.46
N THR A 299 17.84 -3.43 -8.88
CA THR A 299 17.80 -2.88 -10.25
C THR A 299 18.77 -1.72 -10.40
N ARG A 300 19.55 -1.73 -11.48
CA ARG A 300 20.35 -0.58 -11.89
C ARG A 300 19.71 0.13 -13.06
N VAL A 301 19.85 1.47 -13.08
CA VAL A 301 19.25 2.34 -14.09
C VAL A 301 20.24 3.35 -14.65
N GLY A 302 19.96 3.83 -15.85
CA GLY A 302 20.56 5.01 -16.44
C GLY A 302 19.54 6.13 -16.53
N ILE A 303 20.01 7.38 -16.50
CA ILE A 303 19.19 8.58 -16.63
C ILE A 303 19.58 9.32 -17.89
N GLU A 304 18.58 9.77 -18.63
CA GLU A 304 18.72 10.63 -19.80
C GLU A 304 17.81 11.83 -19.67
N LYS A 305 18.35 13.06 -19.80
CA LYS A 305 17.56 14.28 -19.87
C LYS A 305 16.79 14.33 -21.17
N LEU A 306 15.50 14.64 -21.10
CA LEU A 306 14.67 14.90 -22.27
C LEU A 306 14.52 16.42 -22.49
N ASP A 307 14.24 16.82 -23.73
CA ASP A 307 13.97 18.23 -24.07
C ASP A 307 12.54 18.62 -23.70
N LYS A 308 12.20 18.48 -22.42
CA LYS A 308 10.88 18.78 -21.88
C LYS A 308 10.99 19.18 -20.40
N TRP A 309 10.26 20.20 -20.03
CA TRP A 309 10.09 20.62 -18.63
C TRP A 309 8.61 20.63 -18.26
N VAL A 310 8.31 20.14 -17.05
CA VAL A 310 6.96 20.15 -16.48
C VAL A 310 7.09 20.59 -15.03
N ARG A 311 6.26 21.53 -14.61
CA ARG A 311 6.24 21.96 -13.21
C ARG A 311 5.85 20.79 -12.32
N LEU A 312 6.70 20.45 -11.36
CA LEU A 312 6.36 19.50 -10.31
C LEU A 312 5.36 20.18 -9.35
N PRO A 313 4.14 19.67 -9.19
CA PRO A 313 3.19 20.22 -8.22
C PRO A 313 3.74 20.01 -6.81
N LYS A 314 3.91 21.11 -6.07
CA LYS A 314 4.40 21.11 -4.69
C LYS A 314 3.51 21.99 -3.83
N PHE A 315 3.29 21.60 -2.59
CA PHE A 315 2.41 22.36 -1.69
C PHE A 315 3.02 23.69 -1.29
N GLU A 316 4.32 23.76 -1.09
CA GLU A 316 5.05 24.96 -0.69
C GLU A 316 4.98 26.12 -1.71
N ASN A 317 4.76 25.82 -2.99
CA ASN A 317 4.64 26.83 -4.04
C ASN A 317 3.25 27.51 -4.08
N SER A 318 2.38 27.22 -3.15
CA SER A 318 1.06 27.85 -3.02
C SER A 318 1.07 29.06 -2.11
N VAL A 319 2.18 29.35 -1.46
CA VAL A 319 2.36 30.58 -0.69
C VAL A 319 2.59 31.74 -1.67
N PRO A 320 1.75 32.78 -1.66
CA PRO A 320 2.00 33.96 -2.49
C PRO A 320 3.35 34.55 -2.14
N ASP A 321 4.09 35.01 -3.14
CA ASP A 321 5.28 35.81 -2.86
C ASP A 321 4.87 37.00 -1.98
N PRO A 322 5.62 37.28 -0.92
CA PRO A 322 5.35 38.48 -0.11
C PRO A 322 5.38 39.70 -1.04
N PRO A 323 4.51 40.71 -0.83
CA PRO A 323 4.56 41.93 -1.59
C PRO A 323 5.96 42.52 -1.55
N GLU A 324 6.46 43.01 -2.70
CA GLU A 324 7.83 43.55 -2.81
C GLU A 324 8.12 44.71 -1.84
N ASP A 325 7.10 45.28 -1.18
CA ASP A 325 7.17 46.47 -0.33
C ASP A 325 7.20 46.14 1.18
N GLU A 326 7.12 44.87 1.59
CA GLU A 326 7.22 44.49 3.00
C GLU A 326 8.66 44.12 3.37
N GLU A 327 9.49 45.13 3.56
CA GLU A 327 10.62 45.07 4.48
C GLU A 327 10.06 44.74 5.88
N GLY A 328 10.00 43.47 6.27
CA GLY A 328 9.58 43.20 7.62
C GLY A 328 9.06 41.83 8.00
N LEU A 329 9.27 40.79 7.21
CA LEU A 329 8.99 39.42 7.66
C LEU A 329 10.16 38.69 8.31
N VAL A 330 11.26 39.41 8.60
CA VAL A 330 12.32 38.96 9.49
C VAL A 330 11.98 39.49 10.89
N ILE A 331 11.37 38.67 11.73
CA ILE A 331 11.29 38.93 13.15
C ILE A 331 12.73 38.73 13.69
N GLU A 332 13.52 39.81 13.79
CA GLU A 332 14.69 39.79 14.63
C GLU A 332 14.22 39.61 16.07
N VAL A 333 14.38 38.43 16.61
CA VAL A 333 14.27 38.20 18.05
C VAL A 333 15.59 38.72 18.66
N THR A 334 15.66 40.02 18.97
CA THR A 334 16.67 40.51 19.86
C THR A 334 16.32 39.99 21.25
N SER A 335 17.16 39.12 21.79
CA SER A 335 17.16 38.81 23.22
C SER A 335 17.67 40.06 23.95
N ASP A 336 16.79 40.89 24.46
CA ASP A 336 17.15 41.81 25.50
C ASP A 336 17.40 41.01 26.79
N ASP A 337 18.65 40.84 27.10
CA ASP A 337 19.14 40.47 28.42
C ASP A 337 18.81 41.56 29.42
N SER A 338 18.01 41.21 30.42
CA SER A 338 18.18 41.74 31.80
C SER A 338 17.33 40.99 32.79
#